data_d6a0e5eccd250c8586e23a354db8ab69
#
_entry.id   d6a0e5eccd250c8586e23a354db8ab69
#
_cell.length_a   1.000
_cell.length_b   1.000
_cell.length_c   1.000
_cell.angle_alpha   90.00
_cell.angle_beta   90.00
_cell.angle_gamma   90.00
#
_symmetry.space_group_name_H-M   'P 1'
#
loop_
_entity.id
_entity.type
_entity.pdbx_description
1 polymer ?
#
loop_
_entity_poly.entity_id
_entity_poly.type
_entity_poly.pdbx_seq_one_letter_code
_entity_poly.pdbx_strand_id
1 'polypeptide(L)'
;MAVDEAHCVSQWGQDFRPSYLKIAEFISRLPYRPVIGAFTATATEQVKQDIIALLQLNQPFTLTTGFDRPNLYFGVARPRDKERYIEEYILDHRDRSGIVYCATRKSVESVCKELRSVGISATRYHAGLTPEERSKNQEDFVYDRKRVMVATNAFGMGIDKSNVSFVLHYNMPKNLENYYQEAGRALSLIHISEPTRLRRIS
;
A
#
# COMPACT_ATOMS: atom_id res chain seq x y z
N MET A 1 -23.52 -5.96 -6.94
CA MET A 1 -22.44 -5.17 -7.56
C MET A 1 -21.48 -4.71 -6.47
N ALA A 2 -20.18 -4.93 -6.64
CA ALA A 2 -19.16 -4.43 -5.71
C ALA A 2 -18.47 -3.21 -6.32
N VAL A 3 -18.30 -2.15 -5.53
CA VAL A 3 -17.52 -0.95 -5.84
C VAL A 3 -16.34 -0.95 -4.88
N ASP A 4 -15.18 -1.31 -5.41
CA ASP A 4 -13.93 -1.27 -4.66
C ASP A 4 -13.32 0.13 -4.73
N GLU A 5 -12.45 0.48 -3.75
CA GLU A 5 -11.88 1.81 -3.59
C GLU A 5 -12.94 2.92 -3.66
N ALA A 6 -14.08 2.70 -3.01
CA ALA A 6 -15.25 3.57 -3.10
C ALA A 6 -14.96 5.02 -2.66
N HIS A 7 -13.90 5.27 -1.89
CA HIS A 7 -13.46 6.63 -1.55
C HIS A 7 -13.11 7.48 -2.77
N CYS A 8 -12.80 6.84 -3.93
CA CYS A 8 -12.53 7.55 -5.18
C CYS A 8 -13.74 8.32 -5.73
N VAL A 9 -14.95 8.10 -5.23
CA VAL A 9 -16.15 8.85 -5.63
C VAL A 9 -16.18 10.25 -4.99
N SER A 10 -15.55 10.42 -3.85
CA SER A 10 -15.55 11.67 -3.08
C SER A 10 -14.40 12.59 -3.50
N GLN A 11 -14.67 13.87 -3.68
CA GLN A 11 -13.62 14.90 -3.89
C GLN A 11 -12.71 15.06 -2.66
N TRP A 12 -13.18 14.67 -1.49
CA TRP A 12 -12.43 14.66 -0.24
C TRP A 12 -11.71 13.34 -0.01
N GLY A 13 -11.93 12.36 -0.91
CA GLY A 13 -11.20 11.10 -0.91
C GLY A 13 -9.78 11.29 -1.43
N GLN A 14 -8.88 10.44 -0.97
CA GLN A 14 -7.44 10.52 -1.24
C GLN A 14 -7.09 10.45 -2.74
N ASP A 15 -7.88 9.74 -3.53
CA ASP A 15 -7.62 9.45 -4.95
C ASP A 15 -8.91 9.65 -5.76
N PHE A 16 -9.45 10.88 -5.68
CA PHE A 16 -10.67 11.22 -6.42
C PHE A 16 -10.52 10.92 -7.91
N ARG A 17 -11.47 10.13 -8.43
CA ARG A 17 -11.53 9.76 -9.84
C ARG A 17 -12.87 10.16 -10.43
N PRO A 18 -12.92 11.17 -11.32
CA PRO A 18 -14.16 11.62 -11.93
C PRO A 18 -14.97 10.50 -12.61
N SER A 19 -14.30 9.44 -13.09
CA SER A 19 -14.95 8.27 -13.68
C SER A 19 -15.84 7.50 -12.69
N TYR A 20 -15.56 7.57 -11.38
CA TYR A 20 -16.38 6.93 -10.35
C TYR A 20 -17.77 7.57 -10.21
N LEU A 21 -17.91 8.85 -10.52
CA LEU A 21 -19.22 9.52 -10.55
C LEU A 21 -20.18 8.91 -11.58
N LYS A 22 -19.63 8.29 -12.64
CA LYS A 22 -20.44 7.60 -13.66
C LYS A 22 -21.01 6.26 -13.19
N ILE A 23 -20.55 5.74 -12.05
CA ILE A 23 -21.07 4.47 -11.51
C ILE A 23 -22.55 4.59 -11.16
N ALA A 24 -22.97 5.68 -10.54
CA ALA A 24 -24.37 5.92 -10.20
C ALA A 24 -25.24 6.01 -11.48
N GLU A 25 -24.75 6.71 -12.50
CA GLU A 25 -25.42 6.80 -13.80
C GLU A 25 -25.52 5.41 -14.47
N PHE A 26 -24.46 4.62 -14.45
CA PHE A 26 -24.48 3.26 -14.95
C PHE A 26 -25.53 2.39 -14.22
N ILE A 27 -25.57 2.47 -12.87
CA ILE A 27 -26.55 1.73 -12.07
C ILE A 27 -27.98 2.12 -12.43
N SER A 28 -28.25 3.42 -12.67
CA SER A 28 -29.59 3.90 -13.03
C SER A 28 -30.10 3.41 -14.40
N ARG A 29 -29.19 3.01 -15.29
CA ARG A 29 -29.52 2.46 -16.63
C ARG A 29 -29.77 0.96 -16.62
N LEU A 30 -29.52 0.28 -15.51
CA LEU A 30 -29.78 -1.16 -15.42
C LEU A 30 -31.30 -1.41 -15.33
N PRO A 31 -31.81 -2.51 -15.91
CA PRO A 31 -33.24 -2.85 -15.89
C PRO A 31 -33.78 -3.09 -14.49
N TYR A 32 -32.91 -3.39 -13.53
CA TYR A 32 -33.20 -3.48 -12.11
C TYR A 32 -31.98 -3.03 -11.30
N ARG A 33 -32.24 -2.42 -10.14
CA ARG A 33 -31.16 -1.98 -9.25
C ARG A 33 -30.53 -3.17 -8.53
N PRO A 34 -29.22 -3.42 -8.69
CA PRO A 34 -28.55 -4.50 -7.97
C PRO A 34 -28.36 -4.15 -6.50
N VAL A 35 -28.11 -5.14 -5.66
CA VAL A 35 -27.52 -4.94 -4.34
C VAL A 35 -26.10 -4.37 -4.54
N ILE A 36 -25.78 -3.29 -3.85
CA ILE A 36 -24.50 -2.59 -3.98
C ILE A 36 -23.71 -2.73 -2.69
N GLY A 37 -22.48 -3.23 -2.78
CA GLY A 37 -21.48 -3.18 -1.73
C GLY A 37 -20.41 -2.17 -2.12
N ALA A 38 -20.15 -1.19 -1.26
CA ALA A 38 -19.07 -0.20 -1.41
C ALA A 38 -17.98 -0.51 -0.37
N PHE A 39 -16.75 -0.70 -0.85
CA PHE A 39 -15.62 -1.11 -0.03
C PHE A 39 -14.50 -0.07 -0.16
N THR A 40 -13.85 0.24 0.96
CA THR A 40 -12.69 1.11 1.00
C THR A 40 -11.86 0.83 2.24
N ALA A 41 -10.53 0.91 2.12
CA ALA A 41 -9.63 0.77 3.25
C ALA A 41 -9.54 2.05 4.10
N THR A 42 -9.82 3.21 3.50
CA THR A 42 -9.66 4.53 4.12
C THR A 42 -10.87 5.39 3.81
N ALA A 43 -11.64 5.73 4.82
CA ALA A 43 -12.73 6.69 4.69
C ALA A 43 -12.91 7.48 5.99
N THR A 44 -12.82 8.80 5.89
CA THR A 44 -13.29 9.69 6.95
C THR A 44 -14.82 9.66 6.98
N GLU A 45 -15.43 10.19 8.04
CA GLU A 45 -16.90 10.25 8.12
C GLU A 45 -17.50 11.06 6.95
N GLN A 46 -16.85 12.14 6.52
CA GLN A 46 -17.26 12.91 5.35
C GLN A 46 -17.25 12.07 4.07
N VAL A 47 -16.16 11.35 3.83
CA VAL A 47 -16.01 10.45 2.65
C VAL A 47 -17.07 9.35 2.67
N LYS A 48 -17.40 8.80 3.84
CA LYS A 48 -18.45 7.80 4.01
C LYS A 48 -19.83 8.34 3.62
N GLN A 49 -20.16 9.56 4.05
CA GLN A 49 -21.40 10.22 3.67
C GLN A 49 -21.47 10.50 2.16
N ASP A 50 -20.36 10.93 1.58
CA ASP A 50 -20.26 11.12 0.13
C ASP A 50 -20.48 9.81 -0.64
N ILE A 51 -19.88 8.70 -0.20
CA ILE A 51 -20.08 7.38 -0.80
C ILE A 51 -21.57 7.01 -0.80
N ILE A 52 -22.25 7.18 0.35
CA ILE A 52 -23.67 6.88 0.48
C ILE A 52 -24.50 7.74 -0.49
N ALA A 53 -24.25 9.06 -0.50
CA ALA A 53 -25.00 10.00 -1.31
C ALA A 53 -24.74 9.83 -2.81
N LEU A 54 -23.47 9.79 -3.23
CA LEU A 54 -23.06 9.77 -4.63
C LEU A 54 -23.33 8.44 -5.32
N LEU A 55 -23.24 7.31 -4.59
CA LEU A 55 -23.67 6.01 -5.09
C LEU A 55 -25.18 5.75 -4.86
N GLN A 56 -25.89 6.70 -4.27
CA GLN A 56 -27.32 6.62 -3.97
C GLN A 56 -27.70 5.36 -3.19
N LEU A 57 -26.90 5.01 -2.17
CA LEU A 57 -27.17 3.82 -1.35
C LEU A 57 -28.40 4.06 -0.47
N ASN A 58 -29.36 3.12 -0.55
CA ASN A 58 -30.60 3.21 0.22
C ASN A 58 -30.46 2.50 1.56
N GLN A 59 -30.48 3.25 2.67
CA GLN A 59 -30.34 2.72 4.04
C GLN A 59 -29.27 1.63 4.17
N PRO A 60 -28.01 1.92 3.77
CA PRO A 60 -26.99 0.88 3.74
C PRO A 60 -26.61 0.43 5.14
N PHE A 61 -26.38 -0.86 5.32
CA PHE A 61 -25.64 -1.35 6.45
C PHE A 61 -24.19 -0.84 6.35
N THR A 62 -23.69 -0.17 7.38
CA THR A 62 -22.33 0.34 7.43
C THR A 62 -21.53 -0.35 8.50
N LEU A 63 -20.37 -0.90 8.13
CA LEU A 63 -19.42 -1.49 9.04
C LEU A 63 -18.10 -0.75 8.92
N THR A 64 -17.63 -0.20 10.02
CA THR A 64 -16.28 0.37 10.12
C THR A 64 -15.47 -0.50 11.07
N THR A 65 -14.49 -1.20 10.54
CA THR A 65 -13.48 -1.86 11.37
C THR A 65 -12.46 -0.82 11.81
N GLY A 66 -12.03 -0.85 13.06
CA GLY A 66 -11.05 0.11 13.56
C GLY A 66 -9.73 0.07 12.77
N PHE A 67 -8.95 1.15 12.88
CA PHE A 67 -7.61 1.26 12.30
C PHE A 67 -6.56 0.45 13.08
N ASP A 68 -6.96 -0.14 14.20
CA ASP A 68 -6.04 -0.91 15.04
C ASP A 68 -5.66 -2.22 14.33
N ARG A 69 -4.37 -2.40 14.13
CA ARG A 69 -3.74 -3.57 13.51
C ARG A 69 -2.73 -4.14 14.51
N PRO A 70 -3.17 -4.97 15.47
CA PRO A 70 -2.30 -5.45 16.55
C PRO A 70 -1.10 -6.26 16.06
N ASN A 71 -1.15 -6.73 14.82
CA ASN A 71 -0.05 -7.44 14.16
C ASN A 71 0.97 -6.51 13.46
N LEU A 72 0.73 -5.19 13.43
CA LEU A 72 1.66 -4.22 12.85
C LEU A 72 2.38 -3.45 13.96
N TYR A 73 3.69 -3.38 13.86
CA TYR A 73 4.50 -2.49 14.67
C TYR A 73 4.88 -1.25 13.87
N PHE A 74 4.60 -0.08 14.40
CA PHE A 74 4.99 1.21 13.82
C PHE A 74 6.14 1.81 14.61
N GLY A 75 7.24 2.12 13.93
CA GLY A 75 8.43 2.70 14.53
C GLY A 75 8.96 3.86 13.70
N VAL A 76 9.59 4.82 14.36
CA VAL A 76 10.29 5.94 13.72
C VAL A 76 11.75 5.88 14.11
N ALA A 77 12.64 5.76 13.13
CA ALA A 77 14.07 5.87 13.29
C ALA A 77 14.58 7.22 12.74
N ARG A 78 15.60 7.78 13.36
CA ARG A 78 16.26 9.02 12.91
C ARG A 78 17.78 8.76 12.73
N PRO A 79 18.15 7.92 11.76
CA PRO A 79 19.55 7.62 11.53
C PRO A 79 20.28 8.84 10.93
N ARG A 80 21.58 8.93 11.15
CA ARG A 80 22.44 9.92 10.47
C ARG A 80 22.61 9.55 8.99
N ASP A 81 22.67 8.27 8.71
CA ASP A 81 22.77 7.67 7.37
C ASP A 81 21.60 6.72 7.16
N LYS A 82 20.69 7.11 6.25
CA LYS A 82 19.47 6.37 5.97
C LYS A 82 19.73 5.10 5.16
N GLU A 83 20.61 5.19 4.20
CA GLU A 83 20.99 4.10 3.32
C GLU A 83 21.57 2.95 4.14
N ARG A 84 22.57 3.26 4.92
CA ARG A 84 23.23 2.31 5.81
C ARG A 84 22.25 1.69 6.82
N TYR A 85 21.34 2.49 7.38
CA TYR A 85 20.34 1.96 8.32
C TYR A 85 19.41 0.94 7.65
N ILE A 86 18.96 1.23 6.42
CA ILE A 86 18.10 0.32 5.63
C ILE A 86 18.86 -0.95 5.29
N GLU A 87 20.13 -0.84 4.89
CA GLU A 87 20.98 -2.00 4.61
C GLU A 87 21.13 -2.91 5.82
N GLU A 88 21.53 -2.34 6.96
CA GLU A 88 21.70 -3.06 8.23
C GLU A 88 20.38 -3.74 8.64
N TYR A 89 19.25 -3.03 8.57
CA TYR A 89 17.94 -3.59 8.87
C TYR A 89 17.60 -4.79 7.99
N ILE A 90 17.81 -4.68 6.68
CA ILE A 90 17.52 -5.77 5.73
C ILE A 90 18.47 -6.95 5.93
N LEU A 91 19.72 -6.68 6.23
CA LEU A 91 20.73 -7.72 6.49
C LEU A 91 20.43 -8.50 7.78
N ASP A 92 19.91 -7.83 8.80
CA ASP A 92 19.47 -8.47 10.05
C ASP A 92 18.18 -9.32 9.85
N HIS A 93 17.44 -9.08 8.76
CA HIS A 93 16.20 -9.79 8.42
C HIS A 93 16.29 -10.48 7.05
N ARG A 94 17.39 -11.20 6.81
CA ARG A 94 17.71 -11.81 5.50
C ARG A 94 16.72 -12.86 5.03
N ASP A 95 15.97 -13.45 5.92
CA ASP A 95 14.94 -14.46 5.66
C ASP A 95 13.57 -13.85 5.30
N ARG A 96 13.44 -12.53 5.37
CA ARG A 96 12.16 -11.81 5.21
C ARG A 96 12.09 -11.04 3.89
N SER A 97 10.88 -10.95 3.35
CA SER A 97 10.57 -10.09 2.20
C SER A 97 9.99 -8.76 2.68
N GLY A 98 10.34 -7.68 1.98
CA GLY A 98 9.86 -6.36 2.38
C GLY A 98 9.86 -5.33 1.26
N ILE A 99 9.28 -4.18 1.57
CA ILE A 99 9.16 -3.05 0.64
C ILE A 99 9.87 -1.83 1.22
N VAL A 100 10.63 -1.12 0.39
CA VAL A 100 11.23 0.18 0.72
C VAL A 100 10.55 1.24 -0.14
N TYR A 101 9.76 2.13 0.47
CA TYR A 101 9.11 3.22 -0.24
C TYR A 101 9.98 4.47 -0.30
N CYS A 102 10.13 5.02 -1.50
CA CYS A 102 10.85 6.26 -1.78
C CYS A 102 9.93 7.28 -2.44
N ALA A 103 10.12 8.57 -2.15
CA ALA A 103 9.28 9.63 -2.71
C ALA A 103 9.53 9.89 -4.21
N THR A 104 10.73 9.58 -4.73
CA THR A 104 11.12 9.89 -6.10
C THR A 104 11.68 8.69 -6.86
N ARG A 105 11.54 8.70 -8.19
CA ARG A 105 12.14 7.69 -9.07
C ARG A 105 13.67 7.63 -8.90
N LYS A 106 14.31 8.80 -8.77
CA LYS A 106 15.76 8.89 -8.57
C LYS A 106 16.20 8.20 -7.28
N SER A 107 15.47 8.41 -6.18
CA SER A 107 15.75 7.73 -4.91
C SER A 107 15.54 6.22 -5.01
N VAL A 108 14.50 5.76 -5.73
CA VAL A 108 14.28 4.33 -5.98
C VAL A 108 15.48 3.70 -6.70
N GLU A 109 15.97 4.35 -7.73
CA GLU A 109 17.13 3.86 -8.50
C GLU A 109 18.39 3.81 -7.63
N SER A 110 18.68 4.89 -6.87
CA SER A 110 19.85 4.97 -5.99
C SER A 110 19.82 3.90 -4.92
N VAL A 111 18.75 3.84 -4.13
CA VAL A 111 18.60 2.87 -3.03
C VAL A 111 18.64 1.43 -3.56
N CYS A 112 17.94 1.14 -4.67
CA CYS A 112 17.97 -0.20 -5.25
C CYS A 112 19.37 -0.61 -5.72
N LYS A 113 20.13 0.31 -6.32
CA LYS A 113 21.51 0.08 -6.75
C LYS A 113 22.42 -0.20 -5.55
N GLU A 114 22.28 0.56 -4.49
CA GLU A 114 23.06 0.43 -3.26
C GLU A 114 22.78 -0.93 -2.58
N LEU A 115 21.53 -1.28 -2.36
CA LEU A 115 21.16 -2.57 -1.80
C LEU A 115 21.73 -3.75 -2.61
N ARG A 116 21.73 -3.64 -3.94
CA ARG A 116 22.33 -4.67 -4.81
C ARG A 116 23.85 -4.74 -4.68
N SER A 117 24.52 -3.60 -4.48
CA SER A 117 25.99 -3.55 -4.36
C SER A 117 26.51 -4.28 -3.12
N VAL A 118 25.70 -4.32 -2.07
CA VAL A 118 25.99 -5.06 -0.82
C VAL A 118 25.39 -6.51 -0.82
N GLY A 119 24.95 -6.98 -1.99
CA GLY A 119 24.48 -8.36 -2.17
C GLY A 119 23.02 -8.61 -1.77
N ILE A 120 22.25 -7.59 -1.47
CA ILE A 120 20.81 -7.73 -1.18
C ILE A 120 20.03 -7.99 -2.48
N SER A 121 19.19 -9.04 -2.47
CA SER A 121 18.34 -9.41 -3.60
C SER A 121 17.16 -8.44 -3.73
N ALA A 122 17.41 -7.27 -4.34
CA ALA A 122 16.44 -6.20 -4.50
C ALA A 122 15.99 -6.01 -5.95
N THR A 123 14.76 -5.51 -6.14
CA THR A 123 14.23 -5.03 -7.41
C THR A 123 13.57 -3.67 -7.23
N ARG A 124 13.16 -3.02 -8.32
CA ARG A 124 12.63 -1.65 -8.28
C ARG A 124 11.30 -1.53 -9.01
N TYR A 125 10.47 -0.57 -8.58
CA TYR A 125 9.20 -0.28 -9.25
C TYR A 125 8.84 1.21 -9.17
N HIS A 126 8.64 1.83 -10.33
CA HIS A 126 8.13 3.20 -10.46
C HIS A 126 7.55 3.45 -11.86
N ALA A 127 6.76 4.48 -12.01
CA ALA A 127 6.06 4.80 -13.26
C ALA A 127 6.98 5.18 -14.44
N GLY A 128 8.28 5.36 -14.21
CA GLY A 128 9.26 5.62 -15.27
C GLY A 128 9.83 4.38 -15.94
N LEU A 129 9.54 3.18 -15.41
CA LEU A 129 9.92 1.91 -16.04
C LEU A 129 8.95 1.56 -17.17
N THR A 130 9.42 0.77 -18.14
CA THR A 130 8.55 0.23 -19.18
C THR A 130 7.50 -0.73 -18.58
N PRO A 131 6.37 -0.97 -19.25
CA PRO A 131 5.36 -1.94 -18.79
C PRO A 131 5.97 -3.33 -18.56
N GLU A 132 6.87 -3.77 -19.43
CA GLU A 132 7.55 -5.06 -19.38
C GLU A 132 8.48 -5.14 -18.16
N GLU A 133 9.27 -4.10 -17.91
CA GLU A 133 10.13 -4.02 -16.72
C GLU A 133 9.30 -4.04 -15.44
N ARG A 134 8.17 -3.31 -15.40
CA ARG A 134 7.28 -3.29 -14.24
C ARG A 134 6.70 -4.66 -13.96
N SER A 135 6.17 -5.34 -14.99
CA SER A 135 5.61 -6.70 -14.86
C SER A 135 6.68 -7.68 -14.35
N LYS A 136 7.85 -7.70 -14.99
CA LYS A 136 8.96 -8.57 -14.60
C LYS A 136 9.40 -8.32 -13.15
N ASN A 137 9.63 -7.06 -12.77
CA ASN A 137 10.09 -6.73 -11.44
C ASN A 137 9.05 -7.06 -10.36
N GLN A 138 7.77 -6.88 -10.67
CA GLN A 138 6.66 -7.28 -9.82
C GLN A 138 6.61 -8.80 -9.64
N GLU A 139 6.67 -9.55 -10.73
CA GLU A 139 6.71 -11.02 -10.68
C GLU A 139 7.90 -11.54 -9.90
N ASP A 140 9.09 -10.96 -10.12
CA ASP A 140 10.30 -11.33 -9.38
C ASP A 140 10.15 -11.13 -7.87
N PHE A 141 9.41 -10.11 -7.45
CA PHE A 141 9.09 -9.88 -6.05
C PHE A 141 7.99 -10.81 -5.54
N VAL A 142 6.89 -10.98 -6.28
CA VAL A 142 5.75 -11.82 -5.88
C VAL A 142 6.19 -13.28 -5.70
N TYR A 143 7.02 -13.78 -6.61
CA TYR A 143 7.53 -15.17 -6.58
C TYR A 143 8.85 -15.34 -5.81
N ASP A 144 9.21 -14.43 -4.93
CA ASP A 144 10.40 -14.47 -4.06
C ASP A 144 11.76 -14.61 -4.81
N ARG A 145 11.80 -14.38 -6.13
CA ARG A 145 13.05 -14.27 -6.88
C ARG A 145 13.86 -13.03 -6.46
N LYS A 146 13.15 -12.00 -6.01
CA LYS A 146 13.70 -10.81 -5.36
C LYS A 146 12.95 -10.58 -4.04
N ARG A 147 13.68 -10.47 -2.93
CA ARG A 147 13.08 -10.35 -1.60
C ARG A 147 12.73 -8.92 -1.20
N VAL A 148 13.40 -7.94 -1.78
CA VAL A 148 13.19 -6.53 -1.46
C VAL A 148 12.70 -5.79 -2.69
N MET A 149 11.57 -5.11 -2.55
CA MET A 149 11.06 -4.18 -3.55
C MET A 149 11.36 -2.75 -3.11
N VAL A 150 12.08 -1.99 -3.94
CA VAL A 150 12.27 -0.55 -3.75
C VAL A 150 11.33 0.18 -4.71
N ALA A 151 10.41 1.00 -4.20
CA ALA A 151 9.35 1.53 -5.03
C ALA A 151 8.90 2.95 -4.65
N THR A 152 8.24 3.62 -5.59
CA THR A 152 7.37 4.76 -5.28
C THR A 152 5.99 4.27 -4.91
N ASN A 153 5.10 5.17 -4.45
CA ASN A 153 3.69 4.88 -4.18
C ASN A 153 2.91 4.29 -5.38
N ALA A 154 3.49 4.34 -6.60
CA ALA A 154 2.92 3.65 -7.77
C ALA A 154 2.92 2.12 -7.64
N PHE A 155 3.72 1.57 -6.71
CA PHE A 155 3.73 0.15 -6.37
C PHE A 155 2.76 -0.10 -5.23
N GLY A 156 1.67 -0.79 -5.51
CA GLY A 156 0.79 -1.13 -4.41
C GLY A 156 -0.61 -1.55 -4.79
N MET A 157 -1.29 -0.89 -5.69
CA MET A 157 -2.63 -1.31 -6.10
C MET A 157 -2.57 -2.67 -6.81
N GLY A 158 -3.36 -3.65 -6.32
CA GLY A 158 -3.49 -4.96 -6.94
C GLY A 158 -2.30 -5.92 -6.74
N ILE A 159 -1.43 -5.68 -5.76
CA ILE A 159 -0.34 -6.60 -5.45
C ILE A 159 -0.76 -7.51 -4.30
N ASP A 160 -0.93 -8.78 -4.64
CA ASP A 160 -1.18 -9.84 -3.67
C ASP A 160 0.12 -10.60 -3.40
N LYS A 161 0.80 -10.19 -2.32
CA LYS A 161 1.97 -10.89 -1.77
C LYS A 161 1.81 -11.00 -0.28
N SER A 162 1.50 -12.20 0.15
CA SER A 162 1.10 -12.50 1.52
C SER A 162 2.25 -12.52 2.54
N ASN A 163 3.51 -12.61 2.09
CA ASN A 163 4.68 -12.73 2.97
C ASN A 163 5.53 -11.46 3.05
N VAL A 164 4.94 -10.28 2.86
CA VAL A 164 5.62 -9.01 3.13
C VAL A 164 5.73 -8.82 4.64
N SER A 165 6.93 -8.90 5.18
CA SER A 165 7.18 -8.86 6.63
C SER A 165 7.52 -7.47 7.15
N PHE A 166 8.02 -6.57 6.30
CA PHE A 166 8.34 -5.20 6.68
C PHE A 166 8.09 -4.21 5.56
N VAL A 167 7.77 -2.99 5.96
CA VAL A 167 7.73 -1.82 5.09
C VAL A 167 8.61 -0.74 5.70
N LEU A 168 9.56 -0.23 4.92
CA LEU A 168 10.44 0.86 5.31
C LEU A 168 10.12 2.09 4.46
N HIS A 169 9.94 3.23 5.09
CA HIS A 169 9.75 4.50 4.41
C HIS A 169 11.07 5.29 4.43
N TYR A 170 11.77 5.33 3.29
CA TYR A 170 12.96 6.16 3.11
C TYR A 170 12.63 7.66 3.22
N ASN A 171 11.45 8.03 2.77
CA ASN A 171 10.86 9.36 2.94
C ASN A 171 9.47 9.21 3.57
N MET A 172 9.08 10.17 4.40
CA MET A 172 7.71 10.21 4.92
C MET A 172 6.70 10.32 3.77
N PRO A 173 5.62 9.54 3.79
CA PRO A 173 4.52 9.68 2.87
C PRO A 173 3.87 11.06 2.92
N LYS A 174 3.13 11.43 1.88
CA LYS A 174 2.53 12.77 1.75
C LYS A 174 1.46 13.05 2.81
N ASN A 175 0.76 12.03 3.23
CA ASN A 175 -0.31 12.10 4.23
C ASN A 175 -0.39 10.79 5.02
N LEU A 176 -1.22 10.78 6.05
CA LEU A 176 -1.40 9.64 6.95
C LEU A 176 -2.08 8.47 6.26
N GLU A 177 -3.00 8.72 5.34
CA GLU A 177 -3.70 7.69 4.59
C GLU A 177 -2.73 6.89 3.71
N ASN A 178 -1.85 7.58 2.97
CA ASN A 178 -0.80 6.92 2.20
C ASN A 178 0.10 6.09 3.11
N TYR A 179 0.50 6.64 4.24
CA TYR A 179 1.31 5.91 5.22
C TYR A 179 0.61 4.62 5.65
N TYR A 180 -0.68 4.70 5.95
CA TYR A 180 -1.46 3.57 6.43
C TYR A 180 -1.64 2.50 5.34
N GLN A 181 -1.92 2.91 4.11
CA GLN A 181 -2.04 2.00 2.96
C GLN A 181 -0.72 1.31 2.63
N GLU A 182 0.39 2.04 2.66
CA GLU A 182 1.72 1.51 2.40
C GLU A 182 2.18 0.58 3.54
N ALA A 183 2.03 1.00 4.79
CA ALA A 183 2.38 0.20 5.96
C ALA A 183 1.49 -1.05 6.10
N GLY A 184 0.22 -0.95 5.74
CA GLY A 184 -0.75 -2.05 5.77
C GLY A 184 -0.41 -3.22 4.85
N ARG A 185 0.58 -3.09 3.96
CA ARG A 185 1.10 -4.19 3.13
C ARG A 185 2.01 -5.13 3.90
N ALA A 186 2.57 -4.67 5.03
CA ALA A 186 3.29 -5.57 5.92
C ALA A 186 2.28 -6.50 6.60
N LEU A 187 2.57 -7.82 6.54
CA LEU A 187 1.77 -8.86 7.18
C LEU A 187 0.29 -8.88 6.76
N SER A 188 0.06 -8.93 5.47
CA SER A 188 -1.27 -9.21 4.88
C SER A 188 -1.78 -10.63 5.20
N LEU A 189 -1.37 -11.28 6.31
CA LEU A 189 -1.69 -12.66 6.60
C LEU A 189 -2.44 -12.88 7.92
N ILE A 190 -3.55 -13.56 7.76
CA ILE A 190 -4.26 -14.42 8.70
C ILE A 190 -3.40 -15.65 9.14
N HIS A 191 -2.11 -15.47 9.42
CA HIS A 191 -1.32 -16.50 10.08
C HIS A 191 -0.33 -15.88 11.05
N ILE A 192 -0.62 -16.16 12.30
CA ILE A 192 0.12 -15.93 13.52
C ILE A 192 1.60 -16.26 13.31
N SER A 193 2.40 -15.25 13.11
CA SER A 193 3.80 -15.27 13.48
C SER A 193 4.08 -14.01 14.25
N GLU A 194 4.85 -14.13 15.31
CA GLU A 194 5.06 -13.15 16.38
C GLU A 194 5.23 -11.70 15.91
N PRO A 195 4.71 -10.70 16.69
CA PRO A 195 4.89 -9.29 16.37
C PRO A 195 6.38 -8.95 16.33
N THR A 196 6.82 -8.43 15.20
CA THR A 196 8.19 -7.95 15.04
C THR A 196 8.40 -6.76 15.96
N ARG A 197 8.89 -7.01 17.16
CA ARG A 197 9.31 -5.97 18.09
C ARG A 197 10.57 -5.32 17.55
N LEU A 198 10.44 -4.17 16.92
CA LEU A 198 11.60 -3.28 16.80
C LEU A 198 11.96 -2.85 18.22
N ARG A 199 13.15 -3.23 18.69
CA ARG A 199 13.66 -2.79 20.00
C ARG A 199 13.71 -1.26 19.99
N ARG A 200 13.08 -0.65 21.00
CA ARG A 200 13.32 0.73 21.36
C ARG A 200 14.83 0.88 21.60
N ILE A 201 15.48 1.64 20.76
CA ILE A 201 16.82 2.14 21.07
C ILE A 201 16.59 3.41 21.86
N SER A 202 16.81 3.29 23.16
CA SER A 202 16.89 4.42 24.11
C SER A 202 18.10 5.28 23.80
#